data_22e74dd18e115279be0c6d1a66dfebad
#
_entry.id   22e74dd18e115279be0c6d1a66dfebad
#
_cell.length_a   1.000
_cell.length_b   1.000
_cell.length_c   1.000
_cell.angle_alpha   90.00
_cell.angle_beta   90.00
_cell.angle_gamma   90.00
#
_symmetry.space_group_name_H-M   'P 1'
#
loop_
_entity.id
_entity.type
_entity.pdbx_description
1 polymer ?
#
loop_
_entity_poly.entity_id
_entity_poly.type
_entity_poly.pdbx_seq_one_letter_code
_entity_poly.pdbx_strand_id
1 'polypeptide(L)'
;MLRWNHCCCLVLGLAVLTADNRTSLAAVEPKSTPEVSNFGLQVQVGANGITSKSPTRTRRSAAQQVSYTDGERAPSDADRLDLVNWQEESQEMLPVAPQGNGNGYEWQVLPEGLMYKTYLAGEKESRMAAVWLSSKGRNGIVRETALGGHVGLLRYGNTDAIHPEGWQLDLEGAALPRVDMGNNDDLESCDFRAGFLSTWRKGANAYKAGYYHLSSHAGDEYLIRNPSFQRLNYVRDSVIVGWTHFLTDDAQVYGEVAYAFNCEDGAEPLELQYGVQYSPMVFGMRGAPFAAINGHTRQDYGFITSVNVQAGWQWRGTTNHTYRLGMQYYTGPAMQWEFSGMKETLFGGGMWMDY
;
A
#
# COMPACT_ATOMS: atom_id res chain seq x y z
N MET A 1 -2.63 40.37 37.28
CA MET A 1 -3.92 39.75 36.93
C MET A 1 -3.59 38.62 35.95
N LEU A 2 -3.41 37.40 36.47
CA LEU A 2 -3.14 36.19 35.70
C LEU A 2 -4.47 35.60 35.24
N ARG A 3 -4.61 35.33 33.94
CA ARG A 3 -5.68 34.49 33.43
C ARG A 3 -5.07 33.12 33.03
N TRP A 4 -5.44 32.11 33.74
CA TRP A 4 -5.17 30.71 33.41
C TRP A 4 -6.17 30.22 32.35
N ASN A 5 -5.66 29.71 31.25
CA ASN A 5 -6.45 28.93 30.28
C ASN A 5 -6.31 27.46 30.64
N HIS A 6 -7.44 26.82 30.88
CA HIS A 6 -7.55 25.41 31.22
C HIS A 6 -7.20 24.53 30.03
N CYS A 7 -6.15 23.72 30.18
CA CYS A 7 -5.82 22.60 29.34
C CYS A 7 -6.65 21.40 29.83
N CYS A 8 -7.64 20.95 29.05
CA CYS A 8 -8.37 19.71 29.31
C CYS A 8 -7.50 18.51 28.97
N CYS A 9 -6.84 17.92 29.96
CA CYS A 9 -6.29 16.58 29.88
C CYS A 9 -7.41 15.57 30.08
N LEU A 10 -7.84 14.91 29.01
CA LEU A 10 -8.67 13.70 29.07
C LEU A 10 -7.75 12.50 29.26
N VAL A 11 -7.59 12.06 30.51
CA VAL A 11 -6.99 10.78 30.87
C VAL A 11 -8.05 9.70 30.74
N LEU A 12 -7.94 8.85 29.72
CA LEU A 12 -8.71 7.61 29.66
C LEU A 12 -8.15 6.60 30.68
N GLY A 13 -8.86 6.43 31.79
CA GLY A 13 -8.58 5.39 32.75
C GLY A 13 -9.02 4.01 32.19
N LEU A 14 -8.06 3.14 31.97
CA LEU A 14 -8.28 1.73 31.67
C LEU A 14 -8.57 1.00 32.97
N ALA A 15 -9.85 0.62 33.24
CA ALA A 15 -10.21 -0.26 34.34
C ALA A 15 -9.90 -1.71 33.92
N VAL A 16 -8.92 -2.31 34.58
CA VAL A 16 -8.65 -3.76 34.49
C VAL A 16 -9.66 -4.47 35.37
N LEU A 17 -10.63 -5.16 34.77
CA LEU A 17 -11.48 -6.12 35.44
C LEU A 17 -10.82 -7.51 35.34
N THR A 18 -10.21 -7.95 36.42
CA THR A 18 -9.80 -9.34 36.62
C THR A 18 -11.03 -10.15 37.00
N ALA A 19 -11.51 -11.01 36.10
CA ALA A 19 -12.47 -12.05 36.44
C ALA A 19 -11.76 -13.38 36.55
N ASP A 20 -11.59 -13.83 37.80
CA ASP A 20 -11.18 -15.18 38.15
C ASP A 20 -12.40 -16.10 37.94
N ASN A 21 -12.31 -17.07 37.05
CA ASN A 21 -13.33 -18.11 36.96
C ASN A 21 -12.70 -19.48 36.71
N ARG A 22 -12.42 -20.15 37.84
CA ARG A 22 -12.18 -21.58 37.85
C ARG A 22 -13.55 -22.31 37.74
N THR A 23 -13.78 -22.99 36.64
CA THR A 23 -14.79 -24.04 36.57
C THR A 23 -14.27 -25.25 35.82
N SER A 24 -14.30 -26.34 36.58
CA SER A 24 -14.15 -27.76 36.33
C SER A 24 -14.27 -28.30 34.90
N LEU A 25 -13.27 -29.15 34.56
CA LEU A 25 -13.31 -30.13 33.48
C LEU A 25 -14.51 -31.06 33.60
N ALA A 26 -15.31 -31.09 32.53
CA ALA A 26 -16.18 -32.24 32.19
C ALA A 26 -15.77 -32.73 30.81
N ALA A 27 -15.35 -34.01 30.75
CA ALA A 27 -15.04 -34.70 29.52
C ALA A 27 -16.27 -34.81 28.63
N VAL A 28 -16.16 -34.39 27.36
CA VAL A 28 -17.17 -34.64 26.33
C VAL A 28 -16.53 -35.49 25.23
N GLU A 29 -17.22 -36.66 25.02
CA GLU A 29 -16.87 -37.65 23.98
C GLU A 29 -17.00 -37.06 22.57
N PRO A 30 -16.26 -37.61 21.58
CA PRO A 30 -16.29 -37.10 20.21
C PRO A 30 -17.54 -37.54 19.48
N LYS A 31 -18.30 -36.57 18.98
CA LYS A 31 -19.40 -36.80 18.05
C LYS A 31 -18.89 -37.03 16.64
N SER A 32 -19.45 -38.06 16.02
CA SER A 32 -19.26 -38.53 14.65
C SER A 32 -19.32 -37.45 13.58
N THR A 33 -18.37 -37.55 12.64
CA THR A 33 -18.28 -36.82 11.37
C THR A 33 -19.52 -37.05 10.49
N PRO A 34 -20.06 -36.01 9.79
CA PRO A 34 -20.99 -36.21 8.70
C PRO A 34 -20.26 -36.56 7.40
N GLU A 35 -20.81 -37.55 6.70
CA GLU A 35 -20.39 -38.00 5.37
C GLU A 35 -20.42 -36.87 4.35
N VAL A 36 -19.30 -36.70 3.64
CA VAL A 36 -19.20 -35.82 2.46
C VAL A 36 -19.75 -36.61 1.27
N SER A 37 -20.88 -36.19 0.71
CA SER A 37 -21.40 -36.69 -0.54
C SER A 37 -20.49 -36.30 -1.71
N ASN A 38 -19.93 -37.30 -2.37
CA ASN A 38 -19.18 -37.20 -3.62
C ASN A 38 -20.08 -36.68 -4.75
N PHE A 39 -19.80 -35.48 -5.24
CA PHE A 39 -20.26 -35.05 -6.57
C PHE A 39 -19.26 -35.59 -7.61
N GLY A 40 -19.57 -36.74 -8.16
CA GLY A 40 -18.79 -37.35 -9.24
C GLY A 40 -19.05 -36.63 -10.56
N LEU A 41 -18.05 -35.91 -11.06
CA LEU A 41 -17.99 -35.50 -12.46
C LEU A 41 -17.32 -36.64 -13.24
N GLN A 42 -18.09 -37.43 -13.96
CA GLN A 42 -17.57 -38.41 -14.90
C GLN A 42 -17.18 -37.69 -16.20
N VAL A 43 -15.88 -37.59 -16.46
CA VAL A 43 -15.37 -37.21 -17.77
C VAL A 43 -15.16 -38.50 -18.59
N GLN A 44 -16.00 -38.72 -19.59
CA GLN A 44 -15.75 -39.77 -20.60
C GLN A 44 -14.66 -39.29 -21.57
N VAL A 45 -13.52 -39.98 -21.55
CA VAL A 45 -12.48 -39.82 -22.57
C VAL A 45 -12.82 -40.69 -23.75
N GLY A 46 -13.37 -40.09 -24.80
CA GLY A 46 -13.53 -40.73 -26.10
C GLY A 46 -12.19 -40.72 -26.86
N ALA A 47 -11.68 -41.89 -27.18
CA ALA A 47 -10.53 -42.07 -28.09
C ALA A 47 -10.95 -41.75 -29.52
N ASN A 48 -10.66 -40.53 -30.00
CA ASN A 48 -10.56 -40.23 -31.43
C ASN A 48 -9.67 -39.01 -31.61
N GLY A 49 -8.57 -39.21 -32.35
CA GLY A 49 -7.56 -38.20 -32.63
C GLY A 49 -8.11 -36.98 -33.35
N ILE A 50 -7.91 -35.83 -32.78
CA ILE A 50 -8.18 -34.54 -33.42
C ILE A 50 -6.84 -33.97 -33.92
N THR A 51 -6.66 -34.05 -35.25
CA THR A 51 -5.65 -33.27 -35.95
C THR A 51 -6.06 -31.82 -35.98
N SER A 52 -5.37 -30.96 -35.21
CA SER A 52 -5.58 -29.52 -35.25
C SER A 52 -4.93 -28.92 -36.50
N LYS A 53 -5.74 -28.50 -37.46
CA LYS A 53 -5.31 -27.58 -38.51
C LYS A 53 -5.37 -26.15 -37.97
N SER A 54 -4.22 -25.53 -37.76
CA SER A 54 -4.09 -24.09 -37.52
C SER A 54 -4.58 -23.31 -38.74
N PRO A 55 -5.43 -22.29 -38.58
CA PRO A 55 -5.74 -21.36 -39.66
C PRO A 55 -4.57 -20.38 -39.81
N THR A 56 -3.88 -20.50 -40.96
CA THR A 56 -2.87 -19.53 -41.42
C THR A 56 -3.55 -18.18 -41.68
N ARG A 57 -3.38 -17.22 -40.79
CA ARG A 57 -3.84 -15.85 -40.98
C ARG A 57 -2.88 -15.10 -41.89
N THR A 58 -3.18 -15.06 -43.16
CA THR A 58 -2.47 -14.28 -44.17
C THR A 58 -2.70 -12.80 -43.88
N ARG A 59 -1.69 -12.16 -43.32
CA ARG A 59 -1.63 -10.71 -43.17
C ARG A 59 -1.23 -10.11 -44.51
N ARG A 60 -2.20 -9.66 -45.29
CA ARG A 60 -1.94 -8.79 -46.45
C ARG A 60 -1.60 -7.40 -45.90
N SER A 61 -0.34 -7.04 -45.84
CA SER A 61 0.09 -5.66 -45.77
C SER A 61 0.00 -5.06 -47.16
N ALA A 62 -1.01 -4.25 -47.39
CA ALA A 62 -1.01 -3.33 -48.52
C ALA A 62 -0.07 -2.17 -48.15
N ALA A 63 1.19 -2.30 -48.57
CA ALA A 63 2.07 -1.16 -48.66
C ALA A 63 1.61 -0.33 -49.83
N GLN A 64 0.96 0.77 -49.58
CA GLN A 64 0.61 1.79 -50.57
C GLN A 64 1.92 2.50 -50.91
N GLN A 65 2.51 2.13 -52.08
CA GLN A 65 3.69 2.79 -52.61
C GLN A 65 3.21 4.13 -53.21
N VAL A 66 3.48 5.24 -52.48
CA VAL A 66 3.29 6.56 -52.98
C VAL A 66 4.49 6.88 -53.88
N SER A 67 4.28 6.88 -55.22
CA SER A 67 5.26 7.39 -56.16
C SER A 67 5.25 8.90 -56.13
N TYR A 68 6.34 9.51 -55.67
CA TYR A 68 6.56 10.95 -55.87
C TYR A 68 6.97 11.13 -57.32
N THR A 69 6.18 11.92 -58.05
CA THR A 69 6.59 12.51 -59.34
C THR A 69 7.40 13.75 -59.02
N ASP A 70 8.61 13.81 -59.61
CA ASP A 70 9.48 14.98 -59.59
C ASP A 70 8.71 16.19 -60.13
N GLY A 71 8.55 17.24 -59.30
CA GLY A 71 7.99 18.49 -59.75
C GLY A 71 7.27 19.36 -58.73
N GLU A 72 7.40 19.14 -57.43
CA GLU A 72 6.80 20.09 -56.46
C GLU A 72 7.84 20.92 -55.75
N ARG A 73 7.59 22.21 -55.86
CA ARG A 73 8.28 23.39 -55.34
C ARG A 73 8.57 23.24 -53.85
N ALA A 74 9.80 23.57 -53.43
CA ALA A 74 10.14 23.66 -52.03
C ALA A 74 9.15 24.53 -51.25
N PRO A 75 8.66 24.09 -50.06
CA PRO A 75 7.70 24.85 -49.27
C PRO A 75 8.25 26.24 -48.93
N SER A 76 7.44 27.25 -49.13
CA SER A 76 7.76 28.64 -48.82
C SER A 76 7.89 28.81 -47.29
N ASP A 77 8.66 29.82 -46.87
CA ASP A 77 8.83 30.17 -45.44
C ASP A 77 7.52 30.43 -44.67
N ALA A 78 6.38 30.58 -45.37
CA ALA A 78 5.04 30.69 -44.79
C ALA A 78 4.53 29.36 -44.19
N ASP A 79 4.96 28.21 -44.75
CA ASP A 79 4.52 26.89 -44.26
C ASP A 79 5.32 26.45 -43.02
N ARG A 80 6.37 27.17 -42.67
CA ARG A 80 7.20 26.91 -41.45
C ARG A 80 6.65 27.56 -40.18
N LEU A 81 5.69 28.47 -40.30
CA LEU A 81 5.16 29.21 -39.14
C LEU A 81 4.07 28.47 -38.37
N ASP A 82 3.47 27.43 -38.95
CA ASP A 82 2.40 26.68 -38.29
C ASP A 82 2.92 25.60 -37.30
N LEU A 83 4.23 25.30 -37.32
CA LEU A 83 4.81 24.32 -36.37
C LEU A 83 5.23 24.92 -35.02
N VAL A 84 5.21 26.24 -34.87
CA VAL A 84 5.64 26.94 -33.65
C VAL A 84 4.48 27.14 -32.66
N ASN A 85 3.24 27.00 -33.10
CA ASN A 85 2.08 27.31 -32.24
C ASN A 85 1.55 26.17 -31.37
N TRP A 86 2.13 24.96 -31.50
CA TRP A 86 1.73 23.83 -30.66
C TRP A 86 2.27 23.87 -29.24
N GLN A 87 3.26 24.73 -28.96
CA GLN A 87 3.84 24.85 -27.62
C GLN A 87 3.14 25.90 -26.74
N GLU A 88 2.42 26.84 -27.29
CA GLU A 88 1.68 27.83 -26.51
C GLU A 88 0.24 27.41 -26.22
N GLU A 89 -0.43 26.63 -27.08
CA GLU A 89 -1.78 26.09 -26.79
C GLU A 89 -1.79 24.94 -25.75
N SER A 90 -0.65 24.28 -25.53
CA SER A 90 -0.58 23.22 -24.52
C SER A 90 -0.47 23.73 -23.07
N GLN A 91 -0.30 25.03 -22.85
CA GLN A 91 -0.30 25.61 -21.50
C GLN A 91 -1.69 25.96 -20.95
N GLU A 92 -2.71 26.01 -21.80
CA GLU A 92 -4.07 26.41 -21.37
C GLU A 92 -5.01 25.26 -21.02
N MET A 93 -4.61 24.00 -21.17
CA MET A 93 -5.47 22.84 -20.87
C MET A 93 -4.98 21.97 -19.71
N LEU A 94 -4.25 22.51 -18.75
CA LEU A 94 -4.26 21.89 -17.44
C LEU A 94 -5.55 22.35 -16.74
N PRO A 95 -6.42 21.43 -16.31
CA PRO A 95 -7.56 21.84 -15.50
C PRO A 95 -6.96 22.55 -14.28
N VAL A 96 -7.18 23.86 -14.21
CA VAL A 96 -6.94 24.61 -12.98
C VAL A 96 -7.76 23.88 -11.93
N ALA A 97 -7.09 23.27 -10.96
CA ALA A 97 -7.76 22.68 -9.81
C ALA A 97 -8.76 23.73 -9.33
N PRO A 98 -10.03 23.40 -9.09
CA PRO A 98 -11.01 24.37 -8.67
C PRO A 98 -10.43 25.08 -7.45
N GLN A 99 -10.09 26.36 -7.62
CA GLN A 99 -9.71 27.22 -6.50
C GLN A 99 -10.98 27.36 -5.68
N GLY A 100 -11.12 26.47 -4.69
CA GLY A 100 -12.19 26.54 -3.73
C GLY A 100 -12.15 27.94 -3.11
N ASN A 101 -13.19 28.70 -3.36
CA ASN A 101 -13.38 29.99 -2.71
C ASN A 101 -13.45 29.76 -1.21
N GLY A 102 -12.33 29.81 -0.56
CA GLY A 102 -12.12 30.16 0.81
C GLY A 102 -12.66 29.22 1.89
N ASN A 103 -12.64 29.39 2.93
CA ASN A 103 -12.82 29.15 4.34
C ASN A 103 -14.08 28.36 4.76
N GLY A 104 -14.83 27.76 3.86
CA GLY A 104 -15.99 26.94 4.20
C GLY A 104 -15.71 25.45 4.15
N TYR A 105 -16.16 24.70 5.15
CA TYR A 105 -16.23 23.23 5.08
C TYR A 105 -17.48 22.82 4.32
N GLU A 106 -17.32 21.84 3.41
CA GLU A 106 -18.41 21.27 2.64
C GLU A 106 -18.31 19.75 2.55
N TRP A 107 -19.42 19.10 2.20
CA TRP A 107 -19.43 17.67 1.93
C TRP A 107 -18.90 17.37 0.51
N GLN A 108 -17.98 16.43 0.44
CA GLN A 108 -17.37 15.97 -0.82
C GLN A 108 -17.43 14.44 -0.87
N VAL A 109 -17.83 13.90 -2.02
CA VAL A 109 -17.80 12.46 -2.32
C VAL A 109 -16.57 12.19 -3.19
N LEU A 110 -15.78 11.16 -2.86
CA LEU A 110 -14.53 10.81 -3.49
C LEU A 110 -13.57 12.03 -3.60
N PRO A 111 -13.27 12.68 -2.47
CA PRO A 111 -12.41 13.86 -2.45
C PRO A 111 -10.98 13.52 -2.89
N GLU A 112 -10.33 14.45 -3.57
CA GLU A 112 -8.90 14.35 -3.86
C GLU A 112 -8.04 14.64 -2.63
N GLY A 113 -6.88 13.95 -2.53
CA GLY A 113 -5.95 14.05 -1.42
C GLY A 113 -6.42 13.32 -0.16
N LEU A 114 -5.48 12.96 0.70
CA LEU A 114 -5.73 12.27 1.96
C LEU A 114 -5.45 13.20 3.14
N MET A 115 -6.34 13.21 4.13
CA MET A 115 -6.11 13.93 5.39
C MET A 115 -5.01 13.28 6.21
N TYR A 116 -4.96 11.96 6.20
CA TYR A 116 -3.92 11.16 6.84
C TYR A 116 -3.12 10.42 5.77
N LYS A 117 -1.87 10.82 5.59
CA LYS A 117 -1.00 10.26 4.54
C LYS A 117 -0.40 8.93 4.97
N THR A 118 -0.10 8.06 3.99
CA THR A 118 0.64 6.81 4.19
C THR A 118 2.05 7.07 4.74
N TYR A 119 2.55 6.15 5.54
CA TYR A 119 3.93 6.21 6.04
C TYR A 119 4.89 5.72 4.96
N LEU A 120 5.77 6.60 4.45
CA LEU A 120 6.62 6.29 3.30
C LEU A 120 7.43 5.01 3.46
N ALA A 121 7.96 4.76 4.65
CA ALA A 121 8.70 3.55 4.98
C ALA A 121 7.86 2.51 5.76
N GLY A 122 6.54 2.66 5.86
CA GLY A 122 5.66 1.66 6.46
C GLY A 122 5.66 0.36 5.65
N GLU A 123 5.66 -0.77 6.35
CA GLU A 123 5.84 -2.10 5.74
C GLU A 123 4.56 -2.61 5.08
N LYS A 124 3.40 -2.31 5.69
CA LYS A 124 2.08 -2.82 5.28
C LYS A 124 1.14 -1.71 4.78
N GLU A 125 1.71 -0.69 4.17
CA GLU A 125 0.91 0.42 3.65
C GLU A 125 0.20 0.05 2.34
N SER A 126 -1.05 0.48 2.23
CA SER A 126 -1.88 0.27 1.05
C SER A 126 -1.49 1.25 -0.06
N ARG A 127 -0.61 0.82 -0.93
CA ARG A 127 -0.02 1.60 -2.04
C ARG A 127 0.25 0.71 -3.26
N MET A 128 0.79 1.29 -4.33
CA MET A 128 1.44 0.52 -5.37
C MET A 128 2.96 0.60 -5.20
N ALA A 129 3.64 -0.55 -5.18
CA ALA A 129 5.10 -0.61 -5.05
C ALA A 129 5.67 -1.88 -5.64
N ALA A 130 6.95 -1.80 -6.05
CA ALA A 130 7.79 -2.95 -6.37
C ALA A 130 9.21 -2.67 -5.91
N VAL A 131 9.74 -3.54 -5.04
CA VAL A 131 11.05 -3.37 -4.40
C VAL A 131 11.84 -4.66 -4.55
N TRP A 132 13.03 -4.58 -5.13
CA TRP A 132 13.95 -5.69 -5.33
C TRP A 132 14.98 -5.67 -4.22
N LEU A 133 14.99 -6.74 -3.41
CA LEU A 133 15.76 -6.80 -2.17
C LEU A 133 16.67 -8.03 -2.14
N SER A 134 17.93 -7.81 -1.83
CA SER A 134 18.90 -8.86 -1.49
C SER A 134 18.87 -9.10 0.01
N SER A 135 18.86 -10.36 0.42
CA SER A 135 18.90 -10.76 1.83
C SER A 135 20.27 -11.32 2.20
N LYS A 136 20.77 -10.95 3.37
CA LYS A 136 21.98 -11.55 3.91
C LYS A 136 21.73 -13.01 4.25
N GLY A 137 22.48 -13.91 3.63
CA GLY A 137 22.37 -15.37 3.87
C GLY A 137 21.40 -16.08 2.92
N ARG A 138 20.79 -15.37 1.98
CA ARG A 138 19.97 -15.93 0.91
C ARG A 138 20.67 -15.75 -0.44
N ASN A 139 20.69 -16.80 -1.25
CA ASN A 139 21.14 -16.70 -2.63
C ASN A 139 19.96 -16.22 -3.49
N GLY A 140 20.06 -14.99 -4.00
CA GLY A 140 19.03 -14.42 -4.88
C GLY A 140 18.41 -13.13 -4.37
N ILE A 141 17.53 -12.60 -5.18
CA ILE A 141 16.77 -11.38 -4.94
C ILE A 141 15.31 -11.77 -4.72
N VAL A 142 14.69 -11.19 -3.72
CA VAL A 142 13.24 -11.22 -3.56
C VAL A 142 12.64 -9.92 -4.07
N ARG A 143 11.45 -9.99 -4.65
CA ARG A 143 10.65 -8.83 -5.00
C ARG A 143 9.48 -8.73 -4.03
N GLU A 144 9.49 -7.68 -3.21
CA GLU A 144 8.33 -7.25 -2.42
C GLU A 144 7.46 -6.35 -3.29
N THR A 145 6.20 -6.67 -3.39
CA THR A 145 5.26 -5.90 -4.18
C THR A 145 4.10 -5.45 -3.30
N ALA A 146 3.57 -4.27 -3.54
CA ALA A 146 2.28 -3.83 -3.00
C ALA A 146 1.36 -3.48 -4.17
N LEU A 147 0.20 -4.11 -4.19
CA LEU A 147 -0.85 -3.90 -5.20
C LEU A 147 -2.10 -3.42 -4.47
N GLY A 148 -2.21 -2.11 -4.29
CA GLY A 148 -3.29 -1.55 -3.51
C GLY A 148 -3.40 -0.05 -3.60
N GLY A 149 -4.24 0.52 -2.73
CA GLY A 149 -4.47 1.95 -2.67
C GLY A 149 -5.21 2.36 -1.42
N HIS A 150 -5.28 3.67 -1.24
CA HIS A 150 -5.96 4.35 -0.16
C HIS A 150 -6.75 5.52 -0.77
N VAL A 151 -8.06 5.57 -0.56
CA VAL A 151 -8.94 6.57 -1.15
C VAL A 151 -9.88 7.16 -0.11
N GLY A 152 -10.12 8.48 -0.20
CA GLY A 152 -11.20 9.13 0.52
C GLY A 152 -12.56 8.77 -0.10
N LEU A 153 -13.50 8.32 0.71
CA LEU A 153 -14.86 8.05 0.29
C LEU A 153 -15.77 9.26 0.48
N LEU A 154 -15.64 9.89 1.64
CA LEU A 154 -16.48 11.01 2.04
C LEU A 154 -15.67 11.99 2.90
N ARG A 155 -15.78 13.27 2.63
CA ARG A 155 -15.13 14.34 3.40
C ARG A 155 -16.13 15.41 3.82
N TYR A 156 -16.00 15.88 5.04
CA TYR A 156 -16.53 17.15 5.48
C TYR A 156 -15.36 18.05 5.85
N GLY A 157 -14.99 18.97 4.98
CA GLY A 157 -13.78 19.77 5.13
C GLY A 157 -13.61 20.77 4.00
N ASN A 158 -12.40 21.34 3.94
CA ASN A 158 -12.02 22.21 2.83
C ASN A 158 -11.82 21.37 1.53
N THR A 159 -11.75 22.05 0.39
CA THR A 159 -11.56 21.45 -0.95
C THR A 159 -10.09 21.37 -1.36
N ASP A 160 -9.15 21.69 -0.46
CA ASP A 160 -7.73 21.65 -0.75
C ASP A 160 -7.25 20.19 -0.83
N ALA A 161 -6.70 19.78 -1.96
CA ALA A 161 -6.14 18.44 -2.18
C ALA A 161 -4.72 18.29 -1.56
N ILE A 162 -4.02 19.40 -1.32
CA ILE A 162 -2.64 19.41 -0.82
C ILE A 162 -2.61 19.47 0.70
N HIS A 163 -3.44 20.35 1.27
CA HIS A 163 -3.60 20.55 2.71
C HIS A 163 -5.07 20.38 3.12
N PRO A 164 -5.64 19.17 2.91
CA PRO A 164 -7.02 18.94 3.30
C PRO A 164 -7.18 19.06 4.81
N GLU A 165 -8.24 19.74 5.24
CA GLU A 165 -8.61 19.87 6.66
C GLU A 165 -10.08 19.51 6.86
N GLY A 166 -10.38 18.97 8.02
CA GLY A 166 -11.73 18.55 8.42
C GLY A 166 -11.77 17.10 8.87
N TRP A 167 -12.82 16.39 8.47
CA TRP A 167 -13.03 14.95 8.68
C TRP A 167 -13.15 14.22 7.36
N GLN A 168 -12.62 13.00 7.30
CA GLN A 168 -12.73 12.15 6.11
C GLN A 168 -12.92 10.69 6.51
N LEU A 169 -13.74 9.96 5.74
CA LEU A 169 -13.85 8.52 5.77
C LEU A 169 -13.06 7.95 4.60
N ASP A 170 -12.14 7.05 4.89
CA ASP A 170 -11.25 6.45 3.92
C ASP A 170 -11.46 4.94 3.81
N LEU A 171 -11.16 4.40 2.64
CA LEU A 171 -11.02 2.98 2.36
C LEU A 171 -9.58 2.69 1.96
N GLU A 172 -8.98 1.66 2.54
CA GLU A 172 -7.66 1.17 2.16
C GLU A 172 -7.67 -0.33 1.87
N GLY A 173 -6.76 -0.77 1.01
CA GLY A 173 -6.56 -2.19 0.78
C GLY A 173 -5.36 -2.46 -0.11
N ALA A 174 -4.68 -3.59 0.15
CA ALA A 174 -3.55 -4.05 -0.64
C ALA A 174 -3.37 -5.57 -0.55
N ALA A 175 -2.91 -6.17 -1.65
CA ALA A 175 -2.20 -7.44 -1.67
C ALA A 175 -0.70 -7.15 -1.67
N LEU A 176 0.07 -7.85 -0.84
CA LEU A 176 1.49 -7.62 -0.58
C LEU A 176 2.29 -8.90 -0.87
N PRO A 177 2.38 -9.36 -2.13
CA PRO A 177 3.09 -10.57 -2.49
C PRO A 177 4.61 -10.40 -2.42
N ARG A 178 5.28 -11.45 -1.92
CA ARG A 178 6.72 -11.67 -2.06
C ARG A 178 6.98 -12.75 -3.11
N VAL A 179 7.87 -12.46 -4.03
CA VAL A 179 8.26 -13.35 -5.12
C VAL A 179 9.76 -13.63 -5.04
N ASP A 180 10.15 -14.90 -5.13
CA ASP A 180 11.54 -15.34 -5.20
C ASP A 180 12.04 -15.34 -6.65
N MET A 181 12.78 -14.31 -7.02
CA MET A 181 13.32 -14.17 -8.38
C MET A 181 14.45 -15.18 -8.70
N GLY A 182 15.04 -15.80 -7.68
CA GLY A 182 16.05 -16.84 -7.85
C GLY A 182 15.45 -18.21 -8.22
N ASN A 183 14.13 -18.38 -8.04
CA ASN A 183 13.38 -19.61 -8.26
C ASN A 183 12.17 -19.38 -9.19
N ASN A 184 12.43 -18.98 -10.44
CA ASN A 184 11.42 -18.79 -11.49
C ASN A 184 10.30 -17.81 -11.17
N ASP A 185 10.56 -16.79 -10.36
CA ASP A 185 9.55 -15.84 -9.85
C ASP A 185 8.42 -16.52 -9.05
N ASP A 186 8.73 -17.59 -8.30
CA ASP A 186 7.77 -18.30 -7.46
C ASP A 186 7.23 -17.40 -6.35
N LEU A 187 5.92 -17.49 -6.10
CA LEU A 187 5.29 -16.80 -4.98
C LEU A 187 5.70 -17.47 -3.66
N GLU A 188 6.34 -16.71 -2.77
CA GLU A 188 6.70 -17.21 -1.42
C GLU A 188 5.56 -17.04 -0.44
N SER A 189 4.97 -15.85 -0.42
CA SER A 189 3.82 -15.51 0.44
C SER A 189 3.10 -14.28 -0.08
N CYS A 190 1.90 -14.08 0.42
CA CYS A 190 1.15 -12.86 0.19
C CYS A 190 0.39 -12.46 1.45
N ASP A 191 0.61 -11.23 1.91
CA ASP A 191 -0.21 -10.63 2.94
C ASP A 191 -1.33 -9.82 2.28
N PHE A 192 -2.53 -9.88 2.84
CA PHE A 192 -3.68 -9.10 2.39
C PHE A 192 -4.12 -8.15 3.50
N ARG A 193 -4.28 -6.89 3.17
CA ARG A 193 -4.77 -5.87 4.09
C ARG A 193 -5.99 -5.18 3.50
N ALA A 194 -7.02 -4.96 4.30
CA ALA A 194 -8.17 -4.13 3.95
C ALA A 194 -8.71 -3.43 5.19
N GLY A 195 -9.13 -2.18 5.06
CA GLY A 195 -9.57 -1.41 6.21
C GLY A 195 -10.37 -0.16 5.88
N PHE A 196 -11.02 0.36 6.92
CA PHE A 196 -11.73 1.64 6.91
C PHE A 196 -11.15 2.54 7.98
N LEU A 197 -10.86 3.79 7.60
CA LEU A 197 -10.28 4.77 8.49
C LEU A 197 -11.16 6.02 8.55
N SER A 198 -11.42 6.49 9.75
CA SER A 198 -11.93 7.83 10.00
C SER A 198 -10.73 8.71 10.29
N THR A 199 -10.52 9.75 9.52
CA THR A 199 -9.35 10.61 9.58
C THR A 199 -9.74 12.06 9.82
N TRP A 200 -8.88 12.80 10.53
CA TRP A 200 -9.08 14.21 10.87
C TRP A 200 -7.78 14.95 10.69
N ARG A 201 -7.85 16.15 10.16
CA ARG A 201 -6.69 17.05 10.11
C ARG A 201 -7.10 18.46 10.46
N LYS A 202 -6.26 19.12 11.29
CA LYS A 202 -6.36 20.54 11.57
C LYS A 202 -4.96 21.11 11.82
N GLY A 203 -4.55 22.05 10.97
CA GLY A 203 -3.20 22.62 11.01
C GLY A 203 -2.11 21.56 10.92
N ALA A 204 -1.19 21.58 11.86
CA ALA A 204 -0.04 20.68 11.90
C ALA A 204 -0.36 19.27 12.42
N ASN A 205 -1.60 18.92 12.75
CA ASN A 205 -1.93 17.62 13.31
C ASN A 205 -2.95 16.88 12.47
N ALA A 206 -2.68 15.59 12.22
CA ALA A 206 -3.62 14.67 11.64
C ALA A 206 -3.79 13.46 12.56
N TYR A 207 -4.99 12.89 12.56
CA TYR A 207 -5.36 11.73 13.37
C TYR A 207 -6.08 10.72 12.49
N LYS A 208 -5.94 9.45 12.82
CA LYS A 208 -6.76 8.37 12.27
C LYS A 208 -7.27 7.48 13.37
N ALA A 209 -8.46 6.94 13.18
CA ALA A 209 -8.99 5.83 13.96
C ALA A 209 -9.80 4.95 13.02
N GLY A 210 -9.72 3.63 13.17
CA GLY A 210 -10.44 2.75 12.28
C GLY A 210 -10.21 1.27 12.56
N TYR A 211 -10.49 0.50 11.55
CA TYR A 211 -10.37 -0.94 11.55
C TYR A 211 -9.57 -1.39 10.34
N TYR A 212 -8.76 -2.42 10.52
CA TYR A 212 -8.20 -3.19 9.41
C TYR A 212 -8.22 -4.69 9.70
N HIS A 213 -8.41 -5.45 8.64
CA HIS A 213 -8.15 -6.88 8.55
C HIS A 213 -6.80 -7.11 7.88
N LEU A 214 -6.00 -8.04 8.42
CA LEU A 214 -4.80 -8.52 7.76
C LEU A 214 -4.73 -10.03 7.87
N SER A 215 -4.51 -10.71 6.73
CA SER A 215 -4.22 -12.15 6.66
C SER A 215 -2.95 -12.39 5.86
N SER A 216 -2.22 -13.45 6.20
CA SER A 216 -0.99 -13.83 5.52
C SER A 216 -1.02 -15.29 5.11
N HIS A 217 -0.55 -15.58 3.90
CA HIS A 217 -0.62 -16.92 3.32
C HIS A 217 0.68 -17.26 2.58
N ALA A 218 1.22 -18.48 2.83
CA ALA A 218 2.33 -19.02 2.04
C ALA A 218 1.88 -19.32 0.61
N GLY A 219 2.77 -19.10 -0.34
CA GLY A 219 2.58 -19.51 -1.74
C GLY A 219 2.67 -21.03 -1.92
N ASP A 220 1.91 -21.57 -2.85
CA ASP A 220 1.91 -23.01 -3.11
C ASP A 220 3.29 -23.50 -3.60
N GLU A 221 3.98 -22.73 -4.41
CA GLU A 221 5.33 -23.04 -4.90
C GLU A 221 6.34 -23.09 -3.75
N TYR A 222 6.22 -22.18 -2.79
CA TYR A 222 7.05 -22.20 -1.60
C TYR A 222 6.81 -23.46 -0.76
N LEU A 223 5.55 -23.86 -0.56
CA LEU A 223 5.17 -25.06 0.19
C LEU A 223 5.66 -26.35 -0.50
N ILE A 224 5.57 -26.42 -1.83
CA ILE A 224 6.07 -27.57 -2.62
C ILE A 224 7.59 -27.71 -2.45
N ARG A 225 8.34 -26.59 -2.47
CA ARG A 225 9.80 -26.62 -2.27
C ARG A 225 10.23 -26.87 -0.83
N ASN A 226 9.37 -26.53 0.14
CA ASN A 226 9.65 -26.63 1.55
C ASN A 226 8.60 -27.49 2.28
N PRO A 227 8.53 -28.81 2.01
CA PRO A 227 7.45 -29.67 2.52
C PRO A 227 7.44 -29.83 4.04
N SER A 228 8.51 -29.44 4.73
CA SER A 228 8.58 -29.41 6.21
C SER A 228 8.09 -28.07 6.80
N PHE A 229 7.83 -27.07 5.98
CA PHE A 229 7.31 -25.77 6.45
C PHE A 229 5.87 -25.95 6.90
N GLN A 230 5.59 -25.52 8.13
CA GLN A 230 4.23 -25.52 8.65
C GLN A 230 3.59 -24.17 8.33
N ARG A 231 2.62 -24.20 7.45
CA ARG A 231 1.82 -23.03 7.09
C ARG A 231 1.10 -22.49 8.34
N LEU A 232 1.18 -21.20 8.53
CA LEU A 232 0.35 -20.47 9.46
C LEU A 232 -0.92 -19.99 8.74
N ASN A 233 -2.01 -19.88 9.44
CA ASN A 233 -3.20 -19.16 9.00
C ASN A 233 -3.24 -17.82 9.75
N TYR A 234 -2.20 -17.02 9.58
CA TYR A 234 -2.04 -15.77 10.30
C TYR A 234 -3.16 -14.80 9.94
N VAL A 235 -3.97 -14.44 10.92
CA VAL A 235 -5.08 -13.51 10.77
C VAL A 235 -5.12 -12.55 11.95
N ARG A 236 -5.42 -11.29 11.67
CA ARG A 236 -5.74 -10.30 12.70
C ARG A 236 -6.79 -9.31 12.23
N ASP A 237 -7.76 -9.07 13.11
CA ASP A 237 -8.76 -8.01 12.99
C ASP A 237 -8.49 -6.97 14.05
N SER A 238 -8.14 -5.75 13.65
CA SER A 238 -7.56 -4.77 14.55
C SER A 238 -8.31 -3.44 14.51
N VAL A 239 -8.45 -2.82 15.68
CA VAL A 239 -8.71 -1.39 15.78
C VAL A 239 -7.38 -0.65 15.81
N ILE A 240 -7.33 0.52 15.17
CA ILE A 240 -6.13 1.30 14.97
C ILE A 240 -6.37 2.75 15.34
N VAL A 241 -5.39 3.39 15.99
CA VAL A 241 -5.36 4.82 16.27
C VAL A 241 -3.99 5.35 15.92
N GLY A 242 -3.92 6.41 15.13
CA GLY A 242 -2.68 7.04 14.70
C GLY A 242 -2.73 8.55 14.82
N TRP A 243 -1.55 9.12 15.00
CA TRP A 243 -1.31 10.56 15.05
C TRP A 243 -0.09 10.90 14.21
N THR A 244 -0.21 11.97 13.44
CA THR A 244 0.88 12.58 12.69
C THR A 244 0.98 14.05 13.04
N HIS A 245 2.21 14.52 13.25
CA HIS A 245 2.51 15.93 13.45
C HIS A 245 3.44 16.43 12.33
N PHE A 246 2.98 17.43 11.60
CA PHE A 246 3.76 18.09 10.57
C PHE A 246 4.68 19.12 11.23
N LEU A 247 5.99 18.83 11.28
CA LEU A 247 7.02 19.74 11.78
C LEU A 247 7.18 20.93 10.83
N THR A 248 7.06 20.65 9.55
CA THR A 248 7.00 21.59 8.41
C THR A 248 6.08 20.99 7.35
N ASP A 249 5.82 21.70 6.26
CA ASP A 249 5.08 21.13 5.12
C ASP A 249 5.80 19.92 4.51
N ASP A 250 7.12 19.83 4.65
CA ASP A 250 7.98 18.80 4.07
C ASP A 250 8.32 17.65 5.02
N ALA A 251 8.19 17.86 6.34
CA ALA A 251 8.66 16.90 7.34
C ALA A 251 7.58 16.62 8.39
N GLN A 252 7.41 15.33 8.72
CA GLN A 252 6.46 14.89 9.74
C GLN A 252 7.02 13.76 10.60
N VAL A 253 6.50 13.69 11.83
CA VAL A 253 6.66 12.56 12.75
C VAL A 253 5.30 11.92 12.98
N TYR A 254 5.29 10.62 13.25
CA TYR A 254 4.04 9.89 13.48
C TYR A 254 4.20 8.78 14.50
N GLY A 255 3.08 8.41 15.07
CA GLY A 255 2.93 7.25 15.93
C GLY A 255 1.54 6.63 15.78
N GLU A 256 1.49 5.31 15.94
CA GLU A 256 0.29 4.51 15.73
C GLU A 256 0.28 3.34 16.69
N VAL A 257 -0.89 2.99 17.19
CA VAL A 257 -1.17 1.82 17.99
C VAL A 257 -2.28 1.04 17.32
N ALA A 258 -2.09 -0.26 17.14
CA ALA A 258 -3.16 -1.17 16.73
C ALA A 258 -3.33 -2.25 17.79
N TYR A 259 -4.60 -2.60 18.04
CA TYR A 259 -4.99 -3.67 18.95
C TYR A 259 -5.92 -4.63 18.22
N ALA A 260 -5.45 -5.86 18.03
CA ALA A 260 -6.26 -6.90 17.43
C ALA A 260 -7.18 -7.53 18.48
N PHE A 261 -8.48 -7.53 18.17
CA PHE A 261 -9.53 -8.18 18.97
C PHE A 261 -9.81 -9.62 18.48
N ASN A 262 -9.31 -9.97 17.29
CA ASN A 262 -9.28 -11.33 16.77
C ASN A 262 -7.86 -11.62 16.25
N CYS A 263 -7.26 -12.71 16.71
CA CYS A 263 -5.91 -13.16 16.37
C CYS A 263 -5.92 -14.67 16.15
N GLU A 264 -5.33 -15.12 15.04
CA GLU A 264 -5.16 -16.55 14.74
C GLU A 264 -3.70 -16.86 14.42
N ASP A 265 -3.28 -18.09 14.72
CA ASP A 265 -2.03 -18.74 14.35
C ASP A 265 -0.76 -17.85 14.49
N GLY A 266 -0.48 -17.45 15.72
CA GLY A 266 0.74 -16.71 16.08
C GLY A 266 0.59 -15.20 16.03
N ALA A 267 -0.55 -14.66 15.62
CA ALA A 267 -0.85 -13.25 15.78
C ALA A 267 -1.06 -12.91 17.26
N GLU A 268 -0.54 -11.77 17.69
CA GLU A 268 -0.73 -11.24 19.04
C GLU A 268 -1.35 -9.85 18.99
N PRO A 269 -2.07 -9.40 20.03
CA PRO A 269 -2.93 -8.23 19.95
C PRO A 269 -2.23 -6.92 19.61
N LEU A 270 -1.06 -6.64 20.20
CA LEU A 270 -0.53 -5.27 20.21
C LEU A 270 0.52 -5.03 19.12
N GLU A 271 0.35 -3.92 18.41
CA GLU A 271 1.32 -3.34 17.48
C GLU A 271 1.54 -1.87 17.76
N LEU A 272 2.77 -1.43 17.56
CA LEU A 272 3.18 -0.04 17.62
C LEU A 272 3.96 0.29 16.34
N GLN A 273 3.57 1.35 15.66
CA GLN A 273 4.29 1.86 14.49
C GLN A 273 4.62 3.34 14.70
N TYR A 274 5.84 3.75 14.38
CA TYR A 274 6.29 5.12 14.58
C TYR A 274 7.43 5.46 13.64
N GLY A 275 7.58 6.75 13.35
CA GLY A 275 8.64 7.16 12.43
C GLY A 275 8.71 8.64 12.15
N VAL A 276 9.62 8.96 11.25
CA VAL A 276 9.84 10.28 10.71
C VAL A 276 10.02 10.18 9.21
N GLN A 277 9.46 11.15 8.48
CA GLN A 277 9.64 11.24 7.04
C GLN A 277 9.81 12.68 6.58
N TYR A 278 10.65 12.82 5.55
CA TYR A 278 10.91 14.04 4.81
C TYR A 278 10.48 13.82 3.36
N SER A 279 9.52 14.61 2.91
CA SER A 279 8.89 14.48 1.59
C SER A 279 8.49 15.86 1.09
N PRO A 280 9.43 16.61 0.46
CA PRO A 280 9.22 18.00 0.06
C PRO A 280 8.04 18.21 -0.85
N MET A 281 7.35 19.33 -0.66
CA MET A 281 6.18 19.74 -1.43
C MET A 281 6.60 20.40 -2.75
N VAL A 282 7.44 19.67 -3.54
CA VAL A 282 7.89 20.11 -4.86
C VAL A 282 7.08 19.40 -5.93
N PHE A 283 6.31 20.16 -6.70
CA PHE A 283 5.41 19.64 -7.74
C PHE A 283 6.08 19.60 -9.11
N GLY A 284 5.60 18.66 -9.94
CA GLY A 284 5.99 18.53 -11.34
C GLY A 284 7.28 17.75 -11.59
N MET A 285 7.84 17.95 -12.77
CA MET A 285 8.91 17.10 -13.32
C MET A 285 10.28 17.24 -12.64
N ARG A 286 10.52 18.32 -11.91
CA ARG A 286 11.80 18.53 -11.22
C ARG A 286 12.02 17.50 -10.11
N GLY A 287 10.95 17.16 -9.37
CA GLY A 287 11.04 16.30 -8.22
C GLY A 287 11.90 16.84 -7.08
N ALA A 288 12.07 16.03 -6.02
CA ALA A 288 12.85 16.37 -4.85
C ALA A 288 13.39 15.10 -4.16
N PRO A 289 14.46 15.18 -3.35
CA PRO A 289 14.88 14.05 -2.52
C PRO A 289 13.84 13.76 -1.44
N PHE A 290 13.69 12.49 -1.07
CA PHE A 290 12.90 12.06 0.08
C PHE A 290 13.73 11.15 0.97
N ALA A 291 13.37 11.07 2.25
CA ALA A 291 13.90 10.10 3.20
C ALA A 291 12.84 9.77 4.27
N ALA A 292 12.82 8.51 4.71
CA ALA A 292 11.91 8.07 5.75
C ALA A 292 12.54 6.93 6.58
N ILE A 293 12.20 6.93 7.87
CA ILE A 293 12.54 5.85 8.80
C ILE A 293 11.26 5.46 9.52
N ASN A 294 10.97 4.16 9.53
CA ASN A 294 9.85 3.56 10.23
C ASN A 294 10.34 2.49 11.20
N GLY A 295 9.84 2.51 12.41
CA GLY A 295 9.94 1.43 13.39
C GLY A 295 8.58 0.78 13.55
N HIS A 296 8.54 -0.56 13.51
CA HIS A 296 7.33 -1.33 13.73
C HIS A 296 7.60 -2.41 14.77
N THR A 297 6.92 -2.32 15.90
CA THR A 297 7.09 -3.18 17.08
C THR A 297 5.84 -4.03 17.23
N ARG A 298 6.00 -5.36 17.24
CA ARG A 298 4.86 -6.27 17.34
C ARG A 298 5.00 -7.20 18.53
N GLN A 299 3.90 -7.46 19.21
CA GLN A 299 3.84 -8.34 20.38
C GLN A 299 4.16 -9.78 20.00
N ASP A 300 3.73 -10.29 18.85
CA ASP A 300 3.99 -11.64 18.33
C ASP A 300 5.49 -11.96 18.16
N TYR A 301 6.35 -10.95 18.15
CA TYR A 301 7.80 -11.11 18.17
C TYR A 301 8.44 -10.70 19.51
N GLY A 302 7.67 -10.73 20.60
CA GLY A 302 8.16 -10.30 21.91
C GLY A 302 8.55 -8.83 21.96
N PHE A 303 7.83 -7.98 21.24
CA PHE A 303 8.11 -6.53 21.11
C PHE A 303 9.45 -6.21 20.44
N ILE A 304 9.94 -7.09 19.58
CA ILE A 304 11.08 -6.76 18.72
C ILE A 304 10.61 -5.78 17.65
N THR A 305 11.38 -4.71 17.47
CA THR A 305 11.13 -3.69 16.46
C THR A 305 11.82 -4.04 15.15
N SER A 306 11.09 -4.05 14.05
CA SER A 306 11.66 -3.91 12.72
C SER A 306 11.98 -2.45 12.42
N VAL A 307 13.00 -2.21 11.63
CA VAL A 307 13.39 -0.88 11.15
C VAL A 307 13.44 -0.91 9.63
N ASN A 308 12.65 -0.03 9.01
CA ASN A 308 12.66 0.17 7.57
C ASN A 308 13.09 1.60 7.24
N VAL A 309 14.09 1.74 6.36
CA VAL A 309 14.63 3.03 5.93
C VAL A 309 14.49 3.10 4.42
N GLN A 310 13.94 4.20 3.93
CA GLN A 310 13.83 4.49 2.51
C GLN A 310 14.42 5.88 2.21
N ALA A 311 15.15 6.01 1.12
CA ALA A 311 15.66 7.29 0.63
C ALA A 311 15.81 7.26 -0.90
N GLY A 312 15.61 8.40 -1.55
CA GLY A 312 15.67 8.48 -2.99
C GLY A 312 15.15 9.79 -3.53
N TRP A 313 14.51 9.71 -4.67
CA TRP A 313 13.92 10.83 -5.39
C TRP A 313 12.44 10.65 -5.61
N GLN A 314 11.65 11.71 -5.46
CA GLN A 314 10.20 11.70 -5.64
C GLN A 314 9.74 12.77 -6.64
N TRP A 315 8.64 12.49 -7.29
CA TRP A 315 7.87 13.43 -8.10
C TRP A 315 6.45 13.49 -7.54
N ARG A 316 5.95 14.70 -7.37
CA ARG A 316 4.62 14.95 -6.79
C ARG A 316 3.69 15.54 -7.84
N GLY A 317 2.52 14.91 -8.00
CA GLY A 317 1.44 15.41 -8.85
C GLY A 317 0.62 16.50 -8.15
N THR A 318 -0.21 17.18 -8.91
CA THR A 318 -1.06 18.30 -8.45
C THR A 318 -2.11 17.86 -7.41
N THR A 319 -2.49 16.58 -7.40
CA THR A 319 -3.43 15.97 -6.44
C THR A 319 -2.73 15.35 -5.23
N ASN A 320 -1.43 15.66 -5.04
CA ASN A 320 -0.58 15.17 -3.95
C ASN A 320 -0.15 13.70 -4.04
N HIS A 321 -0.53 12.97 -5.10
CA HIS A 321 0.04 11.65 -5.36
C HIS A 321 1.53 11.76 -5.61
N THR A 322 2.31 10.82 -5.07
CA THR A 322 3.76 10.81 -5.27
C THR A 322 4.23 9.54 -5.95
N TYR A 323 5.14 9.70 -6.91
CA TYR A 323 5.93 8.61 -7.47
C TYR A 323 7.35 8.72 -6.94
N ARG A 324 7.90 7.62 -6.42
CA ARG A 324 9.22 7.61 -5.76
C ARG A 324 10.09 6.50 -6.35
N LEU A 325 11.37 6.80 -6.54
CA LEU A 325 12.43 5.83 -6.85
C LEU A 325 13.52 5.95 -5.81
N GLY A 326 14.06 4.83 -5.32
CA GLY A 326 15.10 4.91 -4.29
C GLY A 326 15.56 3.57 -3.77
N MET A 327 16.27 3.65 -2.66
CA MET A 327 16.82 2.51 -1.92
C MET A 327 15.99 2.24 -0.69
N GLN A 328 15.97 0.95 -0.29
CA GLN A 328 15.36 0.48 0.95
C GLN A 328 16.35 -0.39 1.72
N TYR A 329 16.42 -0.16 3.02
CA TYR A 329 17.07 -1.02 3.99
C TYR A 329 16.05 -1.44 5.04
N TYR A 330 15.95 -2.74 5.28
CA TYR A 330 15.07 -3.33 6.27
C TYR A 330 15.84 -4.27 7.19
N THR A 331 15.54 -4.26 8.49
CA THR A 331 16.05 -5.24 9.42
C THR A 331 15.05 -5.46 10.56
N GLY A 332 14.85 -6.72 10.94
CA GLY A 332 13.94 -7.12 12.02
C GLY A 332 13.26 -8.44 11.78
N PRO A 333 12.10 -8.69 12.42
CA PRO A 333 11.20 -9.80 12.10
C PRO A 333 10.87 -9.84 10.60
N ALA A 334 10.54 -11.03 10.08
CA ALA A 334 10.24 -11.16 8.65
C ALA A 334 9.17 -10.19 8.19
N MET A 335 9.41 -9.57 7.02
CA MET A 335 8.50 -8.58 6.44
C MET A 335 7.17 -9.23 6.03
N GLN A 336 7.18 -10.49 5.58
CA GLN A 336 5.99 -11.30 5.33
C GLN A 336 5.58 -12.05 6.60
N TRP A 337 4.34 -11.90 7.03
CA TRP A 337 3.91 -12.34 8.36
C TRP A 337 3.66 -13.85 8.45
N GLU A 338 3.50 -14.54 7.32
CA GLU A 338 3.53 -16.00 7.25
C GLU A 338 4.84 -16.59 7.82
N PHE A 339 5.97 -15.86 7.69
CA PHE A 339 7.26 -16.31 8.18
C PHE A 339 7.53 -15.89 9.62
N SER A 340 6.50 -16.03 10.48
CA SER A 340 6.62 -15.75 11.90
C SER A 340 7.79 -16.51 12.52
N GLY A 341 8.55 -15.84 13.39
CA GLY A 341 9.75 -16.36 14.04
C GLY A 341 11.05 -16.19 13.25
N MET A 342 11.00 -15.83 11.97
CA MET A 342 12.19 -15.52 11.16
C MET A 342 12.60 -14.05 11.33
N LYS A 343 13.91 -13.80 11.14
CA LYS A 343 14.48 -12.44 11.09
C LYS A 343 15.14 -12.22 9.74
N GLU A 344 15.03 -11.01 9.25
CA GLU A 344 15.56 -10.63 7.93
C GLU A 344 16.39 -9.36 8.02
N THR A 345 17.38 -9.26 7.12
CA THR A 345 18.06 -8.03 6.80
C THR A 345 18.09 -7.93 5.28
N LEU A 346 17.38 -6.96 4.75
CA LEU A 346 17.12 -6.78 3.33
C LEU A 346 17.66 -5.42 2.88
N PHE A 347 18.28 -5.38 1.69
CA PHE A 347 18.75 -4.15 1.09
C PHE A 347 18.54 -4.18 -0.42
N GLY A 348 18.09 -3.08 -0.98
CA GLY A 348 17.92 -2.98 -2.42
C GLY A 348 17.24 -1.69 -2.87
N GLY A 349 16.68 -1.72 -4.07
CA GLY A 349 16.04 -0.56 -4.68
C GLY A 349 14.61 -0.86 -5.10
N GLY A 350 13.80 0.20 -5.19
CA GLY A 350 12.41 0.05 -5.56
C GLY A 350 11.74 1.33 -6.06
N MET A 351 10.49 1.13 -6.43
CA MET A 351 9.58 2.20 -6.83
C MET A 351 8.30 2.12 -6.00
N TRP A 352 7.77 3.28 -5.66
CA TRP A 352 6.55 3.42 -4.87
C TRP A 352 5.66 4.49 -5.47
N MET A 353 4.38 4.27 -5.42
CA MET A 353 3.35 5.25 -5.75
C MET A 353 2.41 5.36 -4.55
N ASP A 354 2.37 6.53 -3.93
CA ASP A 354 1.53 6.84 -2.77
C ASP A 354 0.41 7.81 -3.20
N TYR A 355 -0.75 7.63 -2.58
CA TYR A 355 -1.99 8.37 -2.88
C TYR A 355 -2.18 9.55 -1.94
#